data_86587a1d068074aa40038c58706c71fd
#
_entry.id   86587a1d068074aa40038c58706c71fd
#
_cell.length_a   1.000
_cell.length_b   1.000
_cell.length_c   1.000
_cell.angle_alpha   90.00
_cell.angle_beta   90.00
_cell.angle_gamma   90.00
#
_symmetry.space_group_name_H-M   'P 1'
#
loop_
_entity.id
_entity.type
_entity.pdbx_description
1 polymer ?
#
loop_
_entity_poly.entity_id
_entity_poly.type
_entity_poly.pdbx_seq_one_letter_code
_entity_poly.pdbx_strand_id
1 'polypeptide(L)'
;MTAHTIKIGIPGAAGRMGRMLIREINAALDLELVAASDRAGTDSIGQDSGLLAGTGSNGIIIGDDPAALTAADVIIDFTCPAASVAHAGIASSSNTPLVVGTTGLTNENEASLRAAADGIALVYCANTSLGVTLLGKLVEQVAAHLVDGWDIEILEAHHHHKVDAPSGTALALGEAAARGRGVELDDVADMVRKGQTRARRTGDIGFAVLRGGDVTGEHSVIFYGDSERVEISHRATDRAIFARGALRAARFASSAKIGFYDMEDVLAG
;
A
#
# COMPACT_ATOMS: atom_id res chain seq x y z
N MET A 1 22.95 14.57 -19.60
CA MET A 1 22.02 13.48 -19.91
C MET A 1 20.65 13.97 -19.49
N THR A 2 19.71 14.17 -20.39
CA THR A 2 18.31 14.45 -20.03
C THR A 2 17.76 13.21 -19.33
N ALA A 3 17.39 13.34 -18.06
CA ALA A 3 16.73 12.26 -17.34
C ALA A 3 15.47 11.87 -18.14
N HIS A 4 15.30 10.59 -18.43
CA HIS A 4 14.11 10.10 -19.12
C HIS A 4 12.92 10.31 -18.18
N THR A 5 11.91 11.07 -18.61
CA THR A 5 10.66 11.27 -17.86
C THR A 5 9.81 10.03 -18.03
N ILE A 6 9.37 9.41 -16.93
CA ILE A 6 8.54 8.21 -16.93
C ILE A 6 7.08 8.65 -17.14
N LYS A 7 6.43 8.10 -18.13
CA LYS A 7 5.02 8.35 -18.45
C LYS A 7 4.11 7.45 -17.59
N ILE A 8 3.15 8.07 -16.91
CA ILE A 8 2.26 7.40 -15.97
C ILE A 8 0.82 7.40 -16.49
N GLY A 9 0.16 6.24 -16.37
CA GLY A 9 -1.27 6.06 -16.58
C GLY A 9 -1.99 5.83 -15.25
N ILE A 10 -3.11 6.52 -15.02
CA ILE A 10 -3.89 6.43 -13.77
C ILE A 10 -5.32 6.02 -14.07
N PRO A 11 -5.72 4.76 -13.85
CA PRO A 11 -7.12 4.36 -13.75
C PRO A 11 -7.73 4.80 -12.42
N GLY A 12 -9.04 5.09 -12.40
CA GLY A 12 -9.72 5.63 -11.23
C GLY A 12 -9.26 7.04 -10.88
N ALA A 13 -8.94 7.84 -11.88
CA ALA A 13 -8.34 9.17 -11.76
C ALA A 13 -9.15 10.16 -10.91
N ALA A 14 -10.47 10.05 -10.92
CA ALA A 14 -11.37 10.89 -10.12
C ALA A 14 -11.50 10.43 -8.66
N GLY A 15 -11.02 9.24 -8.32
CA GLY A 15 -11.01 8.70 -6.96
C GLY A 15 -10.08 9.47 -6.02
N ARG A 16 -10.22 9.23 -4.71
CA ARG A 16 -9.36 9.88 -3.68
C ARG A 16 -7.87 9.66 -3.92
N MET A 17 -7.48 8.40 -4.21
CA MET A 17 -6.08 8.07 -4.49
C MET A 17 -5.65 8.55 -5.88
N GLY A 18 -6.51 8.42 -6.90
CA GLY A 18 -6.21 8.92 -8.24
C GLY A 18 -5.86 10.41 -8.25
N ARG A 19 -6.68 11.25 -7.62
CA ARG A 19 -6.40 12.70 -7.48
C ARG A 19 -5.11 12.98 -6.72
N MET A 20 -4.80 12.19 -5.71
CA MET A 20 -3.57 12.34 -4.93
C MET A 20 -2.33 11.95 -5.74
N LEU A 21 -2.40 10.85 -6.50
CA LEU A 21 -1.35 10.44 -7.44
C LEU A 21 -1.11 11.52 -8.50
N ILE A 22 -2.16 12.08 -9.09
CA ILE A 22 -2.05 13.15 -10.08
C ILE A 22 -1.35 14.39 -9.48
N ARG A 23 -1.67 14.77 -8.23
CA ARG A 23 -0.96 15.88 -7.53
C ARG A 23 0.52 15.59 -7.39
N GLU A 24 0.88 14.43 -6.90
CA GLU A 24 2.27 14.05 -6.67
C GLU A 24 3.05 13.88 -7.99
N ILE A 25 2.39 13.39 -9.07
CA ILE A 25 2.99 13.32 -10.41
C ILE A 25 3.25 14.73 -10.95
N ASN A 26 2.26 15.64 -10.87
CA ASN A 26 2.40 17.02 -11.36
C ASN A 26 3.48 17.81 -10.58
N ALA A 27 3.82 17.41 -9.37
CA ALA A 27 4.89 17.99 -8.57
C ALA A 27 6.28 17.35 -8.81
N ALA A 28 6.32 16.18 -9.46
CA ALA A 28 7.58 15.47 -9.74
C ALA A 28 8.24 16.00 -11.02
N LEU A 29 9.57 16.00 -11.06
CA LEU A 29 10.34 16.47 -12.22
C LEU A 29 10.64 15.35 -13.25
N ASP A 30 10.49 14.11 -12.83
CA ASP A 30 10.87 12.89 -13.55
C ASP A 30 9.66 12.04 -13.95
N LEU A 31 8.44 12.51 -13.67
CA LEU A 31 7.20 11.81 -13.99
C LEU A 31 6.27 12.71 -14.82
N GLU A 32 5.51 12.11 -15.71
CA GLU A 32 4.53 12.78 -16.57
C GLU A 32 3.22 11.97 -16.59
N LEU A 33 2.09 12.60 -16.28
CA LEU A 33 0.79 11.98 -16.49
C LEU A 33 0.45 12.04 -17.98
N VAL A 34 0.22 10.88 -18.62
CA VAL A 34 -0.12 10.81 -20.04
C VAL A 34 -1.51 10.21 -20.30
N ALA A 35 -2.06 9.47 -19.34
CA ALA A 35 -3.38 8.86 -19.43
C ALA A 35 -4.08 8.88 -18.09
N ALA A 36 -5.37 9.24 -18.11
CA ALA A 36 -6.26 9.21 -16.97
C ALA A 36 -7.59 8.59 -17.39
N SER A 37 -8.05 7.56 -16.68
CA SER A 37 -9.34 6.95 -16.95
C SER A 37 -10.17 6.79 -15.70
N ASP A 38 -11.49 6.69 -15.89
CA ASP A 38 -12.42 6.35 -14.83
C ASP A 38 -13.57 5.52 -15.40
N ARG A 39 -14.43 5.02 -14.52
CA ARG A 39 -15.58 4.20 -14.91
C ARG A 39 -16.54 5.02 -15.79
N ALA A 40 -17.00 4.42 -16.88
CA ALA A 40 -17.98 5.00 -17.76
C ALA A 40 -19.21 5.53 -17.01
N GLY A 41 -19.73 6.66 -17.44
CA GLY A 41 -20.94 7.28 -16.88
C GLY A 41 -20.72 8.05 -15.58
N THR A 42 -19.47 8.26 -15.14
CA THR A 42 -19.16 9.17 -14.01
C THR A 42 -19.09 10.62 -14.52
N ASP A 43 -19.44 11.58 -13.67
CA ASP A 43 -19.39 13.02 -14.00
C ASP A 43 -17.97 13.54 -14.26
N SER A 44 -16.95 12.73 -13.95
CA SER A 44 -15.53 13.06 -14.17
C SER A 44 -15.08 12.86 -15.62
N ILE A 45 -15.82 12.09 -16.42
CA ILE A 45 -15.49 11.85 -17.83
C ILE A 45 -15.57 13.18 -18.62
N GLY A 46 -14.53 13.46 -19.39
CA GLY A 46 -14.39 14.71 -20.14
C GLY A 46 -13.81 15.87 -19.32
N GLN A 47 -13.56 15.72 -18.04
CA GLN A 47 -12.91 16.74 -17.19
C GLN A 47 -11.39 16.64 -17.29
N ASP A 48 -10.70 17.78 -17.14
CA ASP A 48 -9.25 17.83 -16.99
C ASP A 48 -8.84 17.27 -15.62
N SER A 49 -7.94 16.29 -15.64
CA SER A 49 -7.52 15.55 -14.46
C SER A 49 -6.76 16.40 -13.46
N GLY A 50 -5.99 17.39 -13.92
CA GLY A 50 -5.26 18.33 -13.08
C GLY A 50 -6.20 19.30 -12.36
N LEU A 51 -7.22 19.82 -13.06
CA LEU A 51 -8.25 20.65 -12.44
C LEU A 51 -8.99 19.86 -11.37
N LEU A 52 -9.39 18.63 -11.66
CA LEU A 52 -10.07 17.77 -10.71
C LEU A 52 -9.20 17.42 -9.50
N ALA A 53 -7.89 17.29 -9.68
CA ALA A 53 -6.91 17.07 -8.63
C ALA A 53 -6.54 18.34 -7.85
N GLY A 54 -6.94 19.55 -8.33
CA GLY A 54 -6.64 20.82 -7.68
C GLY A 54 -5.23 21.35 -7.90
N THR A 55 -4.58 20.98 -9.02
CA THR A 55 -3.21 21.41 -9.38
C THR A 55 -3.16 22.40 -10.54
N GLY A 56 -4.32 22.83 -11.05
CA GLY A 56 -4.43 23.54 -12.31
C GLY A 56 -4.58 22.57 -13.50
N SER A 57 -4.92 23.11 -14.68
CA SER A 57 -5.06 22.30 -15.89
C SER A 57 -3.72 21.68 -16.28
N ASN A 58 -3.71 20.38 -16.55
CA ASN A 58 -2.57 19.66 -17.11
C ASN A 58 -2.82 19.13 -18.53
N GLY A 59 -3.99 19.39 -19.11
CA GLY A 59 -4.35 18.99 -20.46
C GLY A 59 -4.73 17.51 -20.63
N ILE A 60 -4.67 16.71 -19.56
CA ILE A 60 -5.02 15.29 -19.60
C ILE A 60 -6.50 15.13 -19.23
N ILE A 61 -7.30 14.78 -20.22
CA ILE A 61 -8.74 14.58 -20.05
C ILE A 61 -9.03 13.17 -19.56
N ILE A 62 -9.89 13.05 -18.56
CA ILE A 62 -10.31 11.76 -18.02
C ILE A 62 -11.25 11.10 -19.05
N GLY A 63 -10.84 9.94 -19.57
CA GLY A 63 -11.62 9.11 -20.49
C GLY A 63 -12.25 7.91 -19.77
N ASP A 64 -13.13 7.20 -20.50
CA ASP A 64 -13.74 5.95 -20.01
C ASP A 64 -13.19 4.70 -20.73
N ASP A 65 -12.25 4.88 -21.65
CA ASP A 65 -11.54 3.78 -22.32
C ASP A 65 -10.22 3.45 -21.58
N PRO A 66 -10.14 2.32 -20.85
CA PRO A 66 -8.92 1.92 -20.17
C PRO A 66 -7.77 1.53 -21.13
N ALA A 67 -8.05 1.31 -22.43
CA ALA A 67 -7.00 1.07 -23.42
C ALA A 67 -6.06 2.27 -23.59
N ALA A 68 -6.50 3.48 -23.28
CA ALA A 68 -5.66 4.67 -23.26
C ALA A 68 -4.47 4.57 -22.29
N LEU A 69 -4.56 3.73 -21.26
CA LEU A 69 -3.49 3.49 -20.29
C LEU A 69 -2.25 2.86 -20.92
N THR A 70 -2.38 2.19 -22.07
CA THR A 70 -1.25 1.57 -22.79
C THR A 70 -0.25 2.58 -23.38
N ALA A 71 -0.58 3.88 -23.38
CA ALA A 71 0.34 4.95 -23.75
C ALA A 71 1.38 5.26 -22.66
N ALA A 72 1.20 4.73 -21.47
CA ALA A 72 2.11 4.94 -20.33
C ALA A 72 3.28 3.96 -20.31
N ASP A 73 4.38 4.38 -19.71
CA ASP A 73 5.49 3.50 -19.36
C ASP A 73 5.18 2.65 -18.12
N VAL A 74 4.30 3.16 -17.22
CA VAL A 74 3.84 2.45 -16.01
C VAL A 74 2.40 2.85 -15.71
N ILE A 75 1.56 1.88 -15.32
CA ILE A 75 0.21 2.12 -14.81
C ILE A 75 0.23 2.03 -13.29
N ILE A 76 -0.48 2.94 -12.59
CA ILE A 76 -0.64 2.89 -11.14
C ILE A 76 -2.12 2.79 -10.79
N ASP A 77 -2.53 1.66 -10.23
CA ASP A 77 -3.92 1.30 -9.97
C ASP A 77 -4.27 1.28 -8.47
N PHE A 78 -5.24 2.11 -8.08
CA PHE A 78 -5.88 2.12 -6.77
C PHE A 78 -7.41 2.11 -6.91
N THR A 79 -7.94 1.22 -7.73
CA THR A 79 -9.37 1.18 -8.05
C THR A 79 -10.15 0.22 -7.15
N CYS A 80 -10.54 -0.92 -7.67
CA CYS A 80 -11.21 -2.00 -6.95
C CYS A 80 -10.75 -3.36 -7.51
N PRO A 81 -10.93 -4.47 -6.79
CA PRO A 81 -10.39 -5.78 -7.17
C PRO A 81 -10.71 -6.20 -8.61
N ALA A 82 -11.96 -6.10 -9.03
CA ALA A 82 -12.36 -6.48 -10.38
C ALA A 82 -11.73 -5.60 -11.49
N ALA A 83 -11.61 -4.29 -11.24
CA ALA A 83 -10.97 -3.36 -12.18
C ALA A 83 -9.47 -3.60 -12.23
N SER A 84 -8.81 -3.84 -11.09
CA SER A 84 -7.36 -4.12 -11.05
C SER A 84 -7.00 -5.38 -11.83
N VAL A 85 -7.82 -6.43 -11.76
CA VAL A 85 -7.63 -7.64 -12.59
C VAL A 85 -7.79 -7.32 -14.08
N ALA A 86 -8.79 -6.51 -14.45
CA ALA A 86 -8.95 -6.10 -15.85
C ALA A 86 -7.77 -5.25 -16.35
N HIS A 87 -7.31 -4.29 -15.52
CA HIS A 87 -6.15 -3.45 -15.84
C HIS A 87 -4.85 -4.28 -15.93
N ALA A 88 -4.69 -5.32 -15.10
CA ALA A 88 -3.56 -6.24 -15.21
C ALA A 88 -3.55 -6.99 -16.56
N GLY A 89 -4.72 -7.39 -17.06
CA GLY A 89 -4.86 -7.97 -18.41
C GLY A 89 -4.46 -7.00 -19.52
N ILE A 90 -4.87 -5.73 -19.43
CA ILE A 90 -4.48 -4.67 -20.37
C ILE A 90 -2.96 -4.44 -20.31
N ALA A 91 -2.41 -4.26 -19.11
CA ALA A 91 -0.99 -4.04 -18.87
C ALA A 91 -0.13 -5.17 -19.44
N SER A 92 -0.51 -6.43 -19.18
CA SER A 92 0.18 -7.62 -19.71
C SER A 92 0.12 -7.67 -21.24
N SER A 93 -1.03 -7.36 -21.84
CA SER A 93 -1.20 -7.39 -23.31
C SER A 93 -0.38 -6.32 -24.03
N SER A 94 -0.08 -5.20 -23.36
CA SER A 94 0.73 -4.08 -23.88
C SER A 94 2.18 -4.09 -23.41
N ASN A 95 2.59 -5.08 -22.61
CA ASN A 95 3.90 -5.13 -21.94
C ASN A 95 4.18 -3.89 -21.09
N THR A 96 3.15 -3.30 -20.48
CA THR A 96 3.26 -2.10 -19.64
C THR A 96 3.40 -2.51 -18.17
N PRO A 97 4.46 -2.14 -17.45
CA PRO A 97 4.59 -2.33 -16.01
C PRO A 97 3.40 -1.81 -15.22
N LEU A 98 3.05 -2.48 -14.13
CA LEU A 98 1.86 -2.18 -13.35
C LEU A 98 2.18 -2.11 -11.83
N VAL A 99 1.69 -1.08 -11.18
CA VAL A 99 1.68 -0.97 -9.71
C VAL A 99 0.24 -1.06 -9.24
N VAL A 100 -0.07 -1.99 -8.34
CA VAL A 100 -1.40 -2.21 -7.78
C VAL A 100 -1.38 -1.94 -6.28
N GLY A 101 -2.10 -0.90 -5.85
CA GLY A 101 -2.32 -0.54 -4.45
C GLY A 101 -3.77 -0.79 -4.00
N THR A 102 -4.55 -1.48 -4.81
CA THR A 102 -5.93 -1.85 -4.51
C THR A 102 -5.98 -2.85 -3.36
N THR A 103 -6.85 -2.61 -2.38
CA THR A 103 -7.05 -3.49 -1.23
C THR A 103 -8.26 -4.40 -1.43
N GLY A 104 -8.35 -5.48 -0.63
CA GLY A 104 -9.49 -6.39 -0.63
C GLY A 104 -9.50 -7.38 -1.80
N LEU A 105 -8.35 -7.66 -2.39
CA LEU A 105 -8.20 -8.73 -3.39
C LEU A 105 -8.45 -10.10 -2.74
N THR A 106 -9.13 -10.97 -3.48
CA THR A 106 -9.24 -12.40 -3.13
C THR A 106 -8.02 -13.15 -3.64
N ASN A 107 -7.82 -14.38 -3.18
CA ASN A 107 -6.76 -15.26 -3.68
C ASN A 107 -6.84 -15.45 -5.21
N GLU A 108 -8.05 -15.46 -5.80
CA GLU A 108 -8.26 -15.55 -7.25
C GLU A 108 -7.81 -14.28 -7.96
N ASN A 109 -8.08 -13.10 -7.37
CA ASN A 109 -7.60 -11.84 -7.91
C ASN A 109 -6.06 -11.78 -7.88
N GLU A 110 -5.45 -12.18 -6.76
CA GLU A 110 -3.99 -12.23 -6.64
C GLU A 110 -3.37 -13.22 -7.63
N ALA A 111 -3.98 -14.40 -7.82
CA ALA A 111 -3.54 -15.35 -8.83
C ALA A 111 -3.57 -14.74 -10.24
N SER A 112 -4.60 -13.94 -10.55
CA SER A 112 -4.69 -13.21 -11.83
C SER A 112 -3.59 -12.16 -11.99
N LEU A 113 -3.24 -11.43 -10.91
CA LEU A 113 -2.11 -10.49 -10.94
C LEU A 113 -0.77 -11.23 -11.13
N ARG A 114 -0.58 -12.37 -10.45
CA ARG A 114 0.64 -13.20 -10.64
C ARG A 114 0.78 -13.70 -12.06
N ALA A 115 -0.32 -14.16 -12.68
CA ALA A 115 -0.32 -14.57 -14.08
C ALA A 115 0.03 -13.41 -15.03
N ALA A 116 -0.43 -12.18 -14.76
CA ALA A 116 -0.03 -11.01 -15.54
C ALA A 116 1.47 -10.69 -15.41
N ALA A 117 2.05 -10.95 -14.23
CA ALA A 117 3.46 -10.72 -13.95
C ALA A 117 4.40 -11.69 -14.69
N ASP A 118 3.88 -12.73 -15.35
CA ASP A 118 4.68 -13.57 -16.28
C ASP A 118 5.11 -12.79 -17.52
N GLY A 119 4.46 -11.66 -17.83
CA GLY A 119 4.75 -10.82 -19.00
C GLY A 119 5.26 -9.42 -18.67
N ILE A 120 5.09 -8.93 -17.45
CA ILE A 120 5.43 -7.56 -17.05
C ILE A 120 6.09 -7.50 -15.66
N ALA A 121 6.73 -6.38 -15.35
CA ALA A 121 7.05 -6.05 -13.96
C ALA A 121 5.77 -5.58 -13.26
N LEU A 122 5.29 -6.34 -12.25
CA LEU A 122 4.10 -6.01 -11.50
C LEU A 122 4.45 -5.88 -10.02
N VAL A 123 4.20 -4.70 -9.45
CA VAL A 123 4.32 -4.46 -8.00
C VAL A 123 2.93 -4.49 -7.39
N TYR A 124 2.68 -5.39 -6.44
CA TYR A 124 1.45 -5.45 -5.67
C TYR A 124 1.71 -5.23 -4.19
N CYS A 125 1.00 -4.30 -3.59
CA CYS A 125 1.00 -4.09 -2.15
C CYS A 125 -0.27 -3.37 -1.67
N ALA A 126 -0.94 -3.91 -0.68
CA ALA A 126 -2.12 -3.29 -0.05
C ALA A 126 -1.78 -1.99 0.71
N ASN A 127 -0.52 -1.77 1.04
CA ASN A 127 -0.03 -0.54 1.68
C ASN A 127 1.32 -0.13 1.07
N THR A 128 1.30 0.95 0.30
CA THR A 128 2.48 1.45 -0.42
C THR A 128 3.37 2.39 0.40
N SER A 129 3.13 2.57 1.70
CA SER A 129 3.99 3.40 2.56
C SER A 129 5.36 2.75 2.79
N LEU A 130 6.43 3.37 2.31
CA LEU A 130 7.81 2.93 2.57
C LEU A 130 8.14 2.85 4.07
N GLY A 131 7.59 3.78 4.87
CA GLY A 131 7.79 3.77 6.31
C GLY A 131 7.14 2.56 6.99
N VAL A 132 5.94 2.15 6.53
CA VAL A 132 5.27 0.95 7.03
C VAL A 132 6.01 -0.31 6.60
N THR A 133 6.48 -0.37 5.36
CA THR A 133 7.29 -1.50 4.86
C THR A 133 8.58 -1.67 5.67
N LEU A 134 9.30 -0.57 5.90
CA LEU A 134 10.50 -0.61 6.76
C LEU A 134 10.17 -1.02 8.20
N LEU A 135 9.07 -0.50 8.76
CA LEU A 135 8.61 -0.88 10.10
C LEU A 135 8.39 -2.40 10.18
N GLY A 136 7.71 -3.00 9.21
CA GLY A 136 7.48 -4.46 9.17
C GLY A 136 8.79 -5.26 9.20
N LYS A 137 9.77 -4.88 8.35
CA LYS A 137 11.11 -5.52 8.36
C LYS A 137 11.82 -5.42 9.70
N LEU A 138 11.79 -4.23 10.31
CA LEU A 138 12.42 -4.03 11.62
C LEU A 138 11.72 -4.84 12.71
N VAL A 139 10.39 -4.90 12.69
CA VAL A 139 9.60 -5.71 13.63
C VAL A 139 9.95 -7.19 13.52
N GLU A 140 10.03 -7.73 12.30
CA GLU A 140 10.42 -9.12 12.08
C GLU A 140 11.82 -9.41 12.61
N GLN A 141 12.79 -8.53 12.32
CA GLN A 141 14.17 -8.67 12.80
C GLN A 141 14.25 -8.60 14.34
N VAL A 142 13.57 -7.63 14.96
CA VAL A 142 13.57 -7.49 16.42
C VAL A 142 12.88 -8.67 17.09
N ALA A 143 11.74 -9.13 16.54
CA ALA A 143 11.04 -10.30 17.05
C ALA A 143 11.89 -11.59 16.98
N ALA A 144 12.71 -11.73 15.95
CA ALA A 144 13.63 -12.88 15.81
C ALA A 144 14.75 -12.90 16.86
N HIS A 145 15.13 -11.73 17.39
CA HIS A 145 16.22 -11.62 18.37
C HIS A 145 15.73 -11.53 19.82
N LEU A 146 14.60 -10.86 20.07
CA LEU A 146 14.02 -10.68 21.40
C LEU A 146 12.95 -11.76 21.67
N VAL A 147 13.36 -13.02 21.87
CA VAL A 147 12.45 -14.17 21.98
C VAL A 147 12.04 -14.43 23.42
N ASP A 148 12.94 -14.94 24.25
CA ASP A 148 12.65 -15.38 25.60
C ASP A 148 12.53 -14.18 26.56
N GLY A 149 11.43 -14.14 27.33
CA GLY A 149 11.20 -13.07 28.31
C GLY A 149 10.73 -11.73 27.69
N TRP A 150 10.42 -11.70 26.38
CA TRP A 150 9.91 -10.50 25.73
C TRP A 150 8.49 -10.68 25.22
N ASP A 151 7.60 -9.82 25.69
CA ASP A 151 6.22 -9.73 25.25
C ASP A 151 6.08 -8.75 24.07
N ILE A 152 5.18 -9.03 23.12
CA ILE A 152 4.92 -8.16 21.97
C ILE A 152 3.51 -7.60 22.06
N GLU A 153 3.38 -6.27 21.97
CA GLU A 153 2.11 -5.56 21.93
C GLU A 153 2.08 -4.61 20.72
N ILE A 154 0.99 -4.63 19.98
CA ILE A 154 0.76 -3.77 18.82
C ILE A 154 -0.35 -2.80 19.18
N LEU A 155 -0.03 -1.50 19.13
CA LEU A 155 -0.99 -0.41 19.34
C LEU A 155 -1.21 0.31 18.01
N GLU A 156 -2.48 0.51 17.62
CA GLU A 156 -2.82 1.28 16.44
C GLU A 156 -3.90 2.34 16.74
N ALA A 157 -3.80 3.47 16.06
CA ALA A 157 -4.76 4.55 16.15
C ALA A 157 -5.17 5.05 14.77
N HIS A 158 -6.47 5.24 14.56
CA HIS A 158 -7.04 5.84 13.35
C HIS A 158 -8.22 6.75 13.68
N HIS A 159 -8.64 7.50 12.66
CA HIS A 159 -9.80 8.39 12.73
C HIS A 159 -11.08 7.64 13.12
N HIS A 160 -12.05 8.36 13.68
CA HIS A 160 -13.30 7.79 14.19
C HIS A 160 -14.21 7.14 13.13
N HIS A 161 -13.96 7.38 11.82
CA HIS A 161 -14.73 6.77 10.74
C HIS A 161 -14.20 5.40 10.29
N LYS A 162 -13.04 4.93 10.80
CA LYS A 162 -12.49 3.62 10.42
C LYS A 162 -13.29 2.50 11.05
N VAL A 163 -13.80 1.58 10.22
CA VAL A 163 -14.74 0.51 10.64
C VAL A 163 -14.06 -0.81 10.96
N ASP A 164 -12.93 -1.11 10.32
CA ASP A 164 -12.15 -2.32 10.59
C ASP A 164 -11.25 -2.14 11.82
N ALA A 165 -11.15 -3.17 12.64
CA ALA A 165 -10.30 -3.23 13.84
C ALA A 165 -9.90 -4.70 14.12
N PRO A 166 -8.61 -5.01 14.30
CA PRO A 166 -7.44 -4.16 14.04
C PRO A 166 -7.34 -3.73 12.56
N SER A 167 -6.55 -2.68 12.29
CA SER A 167 -6.28 -2.25 10.91
C SER A 167 -5.46 -3.30 10.15
N GLY A 168 -5.60 -3.35 8.81
CA GLY A 168 -4.78 -4.25 7.98
C GLY A 168 -3.28 -4.05 8.19
N THR A 169 -2.82 -2.82 8.45
CA THR A 169 -1.41 -2.56 8.79
C THR A 169 -1.01 -3.15 10.14
N ALA A 170 -1.88 -3.07 11.15
CA ALA A 170 -1.60 -3.69 12.45
C ALA A 170 -1.52 -5.23 12.33
N LEU A 171 -2.41 -5.84 11.54
CA LEU A 171 -2.35 -7.28 11.27
C LEU A 171 -1.06 -7.65 10.54
N ALA A 172 -0.66 -6.91 9.50
CA ALA A 172 0.60 -7.14 8.79
C ALA A 172 1.84 -7.01 9.70
N LEU A 173 1.82 -6.09 10.67
CA LEU A 173 2.88 -5.97 11.69
C LEU A 173 2.87 -7.17 12.67
N GLY A 174 1.67 -7.67 13.00
CA GLY A 174 1.52 -8.92 13.77
C GLY A 174 2.08 -10.13 13.04
N GLU A 175 1.78 -10.25 11.75
CA GLU A 175 2.35 -11.29 10.89
C GLU A 175 3.88 -11.18 10.79
N ALA A 176 4.42 -9.96 10.68
CA ALA A 176 5.87 -9.76 10.69
C ALA A 176 6.50 -10.19 12.01
N ALA A 177 5.88 -9.85 13.15
CA ALA A 177 6.33 -10.30 14.46
C ALA A 177 6.25 -11.83 14.61
N ALA A 178 5.16 -12.44 14.14
CA ALA A 178 4.96 -13.89 14.16
C ALA A 178 5.99 -14.62 13.29
N ARG A 179 6.25 -14.13 12.07
CA ARG A 179 7.34 -14.67 11.22
C ARG A 179 8.68 -14.59 11.91
N GLY A 180 9.02 -13.46 12.55
CA GLY A 180 10.25 -13.32 13.33
C GLY A 180 10.36 -14.33 14.47
N ARG A 181 9.23 -14.72 15.08
CA ARG A 181 9.14 -15.75 16.13
C ARG A 181 9.04 -17.18 15.59
N GLY A 182 8.88 -17.38 14.27
CA GLY A 182 8.67 -18.69 13.67
C GLY A 182 7.34 -19.34 14.04
N VAL A 183 6.28 -18.54 14.20
CA VAL A 183 4.91 -18.98 14.57
C VAL A 183 3.88 -18.38 13.63
N GLU A 184 2.68 -18.98 13.59
CA GLU A 184 1.54 -18.42 12.86
C GLU A 184 0.82 -17.39 13.74
N LEU A 185 0.43 -16.24 13.17
CA LEU A 185 -0.24 -15.17 13.93
C LEU A 185 -1.56 -15.66 14.55
N ASP A 186 -2.34 -16.45 13.83
CA ASP A 186 -3.64 -16.95 14.29
C ASP A 186 -3.53 -17.79 15.58
N ASP A 187 -2.40 -18.44 15.83
CA ASP A 187 -2.16 -19.26 17.02
C ASP A 187 -1.80 -18.44 18.26
N VAL A 188 -1.30 -17.22 18.06
CA VAL A 188 -0.71 -16.38 19.13
C VAL A 188 -1.34 -15.00 19.27
N ALA A 189 -2.30 -14.63 18.41
CA ALA A 189 -2.94 -13.31 18.46
C ALA A 189 -3.85 -13.18 19.70
N ASP A 190 -3.62 -12.14 20.52
CA ASP A 190 -4.50 -11.75 21.63
C ASP A 190 -5.17 -10.40 21.30
N MET A 191 -6.38 -10.49 20.74
CA MET A 191 -7.11 -9.33 20.21
C MET A 191 -8.17 -8.79 21.17
N VAL A 192 -8.49 -9.51 22.26
CA VAL A 192 -9.61 -9.14 23.13
C VAL A 192 -9.24 -9.29 24.61
N ARG A 193 -9.11 -8.14 25.28
CA ARG A 193 -8.92 -8.07 26.74
C ARG A 193 -10.04 -7.23 27.35
N LYS A 194 -11.03 -7.90 27.97
CA LYS A 194 -12.18 -7.25 28.62
C LYS A 194 -12.53 -7.92 29.95
N GLY A 195 -12.73 -7.13 30.98
CA GLY A 195 -13.10 -7.61 32.32
C GLY A 195 -11.92 -8.26 33.05
N GLN A 196 -12.19 -9.27 33.87
CA GLN A 196 -11.16 -10.08 34.49
C GLN A 196 -10.69 -11.14 33.51
N THR A 197 -9.49 -10.95 32.96
CA THR A 197 -8.83 -11.90 32.09
C THR A 197 -7.80 -12.70 32.89
N ARG A 198 -7.33 -13.81 32.32
CA ARG A 198 -6.14 -14.52 32.83
C ARG A 198 -4.90 -13.62 32.69
N ALA A 199 -3.82 -13.97 33.38
CA ALA A 199 -2.51 -13.42 33.08
C ALA A 199 -2.17 -13.63 31.58
N ARG A 200 -1.40 -12.72 31.00
CA ARG A 200 -0.93 -12.83 29.63
C ARG A 200 -0.21 -14.18 29.41
N ARG A 201 -0.53 -14.86 28.31
CA ARG A 201 0.18 -16.08 27.93
C ARG A 201 1.52 -15.70 27.30
N THR A 202 2.60 -16.33 27.72
CA THR A 202 3.92 -16.17 27.12
C THR A 202 3.86 -16.53 25.62
N GLY A 203 4.44 -15.68 24.79
CA GLY A 203 4.48 -15.87 23.34
C GLY A 203 3.31 -15.24 22.59
N ASP A 204 2.23 -14.81 23.26
CA ASP A 204 1.14 -14.10 22.58
C ASP A 204 1.62 -12.77 21.97
N ILE A 205 0.97 -12.35 20.89
CA ILE A 205 1.11 -11.03 20.27
C ILE A 205 -0.19 -10.29 20.54
N GLY A 206 -0.13 -9.23 21.38
CA GLY A 206 -1.31 -8.47 21.77
C GLY A 206 -1.65 -7.35 20.80
N PHE A 207 -2.94 -7.00 20.70
CA PHE A 207 -3.42 -5.88 19.90
C PHE A 207 -4.27 -4.92 20.73
N ALA A 208 -3.99 -3.62 20.59
CA ALA A 208 -4.79 -2.54 21.16
C ALA A 208 -5.17 -1.53 20.06
N VAL A 209 -6.43 -1.10 20.08
CA VAL A 209 -7.02 -0.29 19.00
C VAL A 209 -7.56 1.00 19.57
N LEU A 210 -7.17 2.14 18.98
CA LEU A 210 -7.71 3.46 19.27
C LEU A 210 -8.45 4.01 18.07
N ARG A 211 -9.58 4.69 18.31
CA ARG A 211 -10.36 5.42 17.29
C ARG A 211 -10.68 6.81 17.82
N GLY A 212 -10.28 7.86 17.07
CA GLY A 212 -10.53 9.24 17.49
C GLY A 212 -10.03 10.27 16.50
N GLY A 213 -10.63 11.45 16.53
CA GLY A 213 -10.23 12.57 15.70
C GLY A 213 -10.15 12.25 14.22
N ASP A 214 -9.14 12.79 13.57
CA ASP A 214 -8.81 12.67 12.14
C ASP A 214 -7.49 11.90 11.90
N VAL A 215 -7.02 11.13 12.90
CA VAL A 215 -5.76 10.39 12.83
C VAL A 215 -5.70 9.57 11.54
N THR A 216 -4.70 9.84 10.72
CA THR A 216 -4.53 9.18 9.42
C THR A 216 -4.14 7.70 9.58
N GLY A 217 -3.29 7.41 10.57
CA GLY A 217 -2.85 6.08 10.94
C GLY A 217 -1.55 6.13 11.74
N GLU A 218 -1.57 5.61 12.94
CA GLU A 218 -0.40 5.46 13.81
C GLU A 218 -0.30 4.00 14.23
N HIS A 219 0.91 3.46 14.24
CA HIS A 219 1.19 2.09 14.62
C HIS A 219 2.46 2.05 15.45
N SER A 220 2.40 1.39 16.59
CA SER A 220 3.54 1.11 17.45
C SER A 220 3.61 -0.38 17.73
N VAL A 221 4.78 -0.97 17.56
CA VAL A 221 5.08 -2.33 18.03
C VAL A 221 6.03 -2.20 19.22
N ILE A 222 5.61 -2.71 20.37
CA ILE A 222 6.29 -2.57 21.64
C ILE A 222 6.72 -3.95 22.09
N PHE A 223 8.00 -4.10 22.35
CA PHE A 223 8.61 -5.29 22.91
C PHE A 223 8.94 -4.99 24.37
N TYR A 224 8.31 -5.71 25.31
CA TYR A 224 8.49 -5.55 26.75
C TYR A 224 9.38 -6.66 27.29
N GLY A 225 10.55 -6.30 27.80
CA GLY A 225 11.43 -7.16 28.59
C GLY A 225 11.38 -6.82 30.07
N ASP A 226 12.14 -7.55 30.89
CA ASP A 226 12.28 -7.25 32.30
C ASP A 226 13.03 -5.92 32.52
N SER A 227 12.32 -4.92 33.05
CA SER A 227 12.85 -3.57 33.36
C SER A 227 13.25 -2.72 32.14
N GLU A 228 12.93 -3.14 30.91
CA GLU A 228 13.17 -2.39 29.69
C GLU A 228 12.10 -2.64 28.64
N ARG A 229 12.04 -1.79 27.63
CA ARG A 229 11.21 -1.99 26.43
C ARG A 229 11.87 -1.40 25.21
N VAL A 230 11.61 -2.01 24.04
CA VAL A 230 11.92 -1.46 22.72
C VAL A 230 10.61 -1.10 22.06
N GLU A 231 10.51 0.09 21.49
CA GLU A 231 9.32 0.56 20.77
C GLU A 231 9.70 1.03 19.38
N ILE A 232 9.01 0.55 18.37
CA ILE A 232 9.17 0.96 16.97
C ILE A 232 7.83 1.49 16.48
N SER A 233 7.80 2.77 16.07
CA SER A 233 6.55 3.46 15.75
C SER A 233 6.60 4.12 14.37
N HIS A 234 5.45 4.14 13.70
CA HIS A 234 5.20 4.90 12.48
C HIS A 234 3.95 5.76 12.67
N ARG A 235 4.01 7.02 12.26
CA ARG A 235 2.89 7.96 12.28
C ARG A 235 2.70 8.58 10.91
N ALA A 236 1.55 8.34 10.31
CA ALA A 236 1.14 8.99 9.08
C ALA A 236 0.44 10.32 9.41
N THR A 237 0.99 11.42 8.94
CA THR A 237 0.40 12.76 9.09
C THR A 237 -0.39 13.20 7.86
N ASP A 238 -0.14 12.54 6.71
CA ASP A 238 -0.83 12.78 5.44
C ASP A 238 -0.94 11.47 4.66
N ARG A 239 -2.05 11.29 3.94
CA ARG A 239 -2.25 10.15 3.04
C ARG A 239 -1.37 10.20 1.78
N ALA A 240 -0.75 11.33 1.46
CA ALA A 240 0.20 11.46 0.36
C ALA A 240 1.38 10.48 0.46
N ILE A 241 1.69 9.96 1.65
CA ILE A 241 2.70 8.90 1.82
C ILE A 241 2.42 7.69 0.95
N PHE A 242 1.14 7.32 0.76
CA PHE A 242 0.77 6.18 -0.09
C PHE A 242 0.99 6.50 -1.58
N ALA A 243 0.62 7.70 -2.02
CA ALA A 243 0.88 8.12 -3.39
C ALA A 243 2.38 8.19 -3.68
N ARG A 244 3.18 8.79 -2.78
CA ARG A 244 4.64 8.86 -2.91
C ARG A 244 5.28 7.48 -2.95
N GLY A 245 4.80 6.55 -2.14
CA GLY A 245 5.26 5.16 -2.17
C GLY A 245 4.92 4.47 -3.51
N ALA A 246 3.70 4.69 -4.03
CA ALA A 246 3.30 4.17 -5.33
C ALA A 246 4.14 4.77 -6.48
N LEU A 247 4.52 6.07 -6.41
CA LEU A 247 5.44 6.67 -7.38
C LEU A 247 6.85 6.08 -7.27
N ARG A 248 7.31 5.74 -6.06
CA ARG A 248 8.58 5.00 -5.90
C ARG A 248 8.48 3.61 -6.52
N ALA A 249 7.37 2.91 -6.32
CA ALA A 249 7.11 1.61 -6.96
C ALA A 249 7.04 1.72 -8.48
N ALA A 250 6.47 2.80 -9.03
CA ALA A 250 6.45 3.04 -10.47
C ALA A 250 7.87 3.26 -11.05
N ARG A 251 8.72 4.02 -10.36
CA ARG A 251 10.14 4.18 -10.76
C ARG A 251 10.88 2.84 -10.75
N PHE A 252 10.65 2.03 -9.72
CA PHE A 252 11.20 0.68 -9.66
C PHE A 252 10.68 -0.19 -10.82
N ALA A 253 9.36 -0.27 -11.01
CA ALA A 253 8.73 -1.10 -12.03
C ALA A 253 9.16 -0.73 -13.46
N SER A 254 9.40 0.57 -13.74
CA SER A 254 9.83 1.05 -15.08
C SER A 254 11.18 0.49 -15.53
N SER A 255 12.00 -0.01 -14.61
CA SER A 255 13.34 -0.55 -14.90
C SER A 255 13.54 -1.97 -14.39
N ALA A 256 12.57 -2.52 -13.65
CA ALA A 256 12.64 -3.88 -13.15
C ALA A 256 12.49 -4.92 -14.26
N LYS A 257 13.01 -6.11 -14.03
CA LYS A 257 12.75 -7.25 -14.92
C LYS A 257 11.29 -7.69 -14.77
N ILE A 258 10.82 -8.48 -15.75
CA ILE A 258 9.54 -9.18 -15.64
C ILE A 258 9.50 -9.99 -14.34
N GLY A 259 8.42 -9.86 -13.59
CA GLY A 259 8.24 -10.55 -12.32
C GLY A 259 7.19 -9.90 -11.41
N PHE A 260 6.86 -10.62 -10.34
CA PHE A 260 5.94 -10.16 -9.30
C PHE A 260 6.74 -9.66 -8.09
N TYR A 261 6.49 -8.43 -7.69
CA TYR A 261 7.23 -7.70 -6.67
C TYR A 261 6.31 -7.15 -5.60
N ASP A 262 6.87 -6.83 -4.45
CA ASP A 262 6.22 -6.11 -3.36
C ASP A 262 6.96 -4.82 -2.99
N MET A 263 6.51 -4.15 -1.91
CA MET A 263 7.17 -2.92 -1.44
C MET A 263 8.52 -3.19 -0.75
N GLU A 264 8.82 -4.42 -0.36
CA GLU A 264 10.13 -4.76 0.18
C GLU A 264 11.19 -4.79 -0.92
N ASP A 265 10.82 -5.31 -2.10
CA ASP A 265 11.65 -5.27 -3.30
C ASP A 265 11.91 -3.82 -3.74
N VAL A 266 10.85 -2.98 -3.72
CA VAL A 266 10.94 -1.55 -4.02
C VAL A 266 11.83 -0.79 -3.03
N LEU A 267 11.86 -1.21 -1.77
CA LEU A 267 12.71 -0.60 -0.74
C LEU A 267 14.18 -1.02 -0.89
N ALA A 268 14.44 -2.23 -1.38
CA ALA A 268 15.79 -2.78 -1.58
C ALA A 268 16.47 -2.26 -2.84
N GLY A 269 15.72 -1.90 -3.90
CA GLY A 269 16.21 -1.34 -5.17
C GLY A 269 16.20 0.17 -5.17
#